data_44b00952e60466e6f6461670d0b8d858
#
_entry.id   44b00952e60466e6f6461670d0b8d858
#
_cell.length_a   1.000
_cell.length_b   1.000
_cell.length_c   1.000
_cell.angle_alpha   90.00
_cell.angle_beta   90.00
_cell.angle_gamma   90.00
#
_symmetry.space_group_name_H-M   'P 1'
#
loop_
_entity.id
_entity.type
_entity.pdbx_description
1 polymer ?
#
loop_
_entity_poly.entity_id
_entity_poly.type
_entity_poly.pdbx_seq_one_letter_code
_entity_poly.pdbx_strand_id
1 'polypeptide(L)'
;IEAHPLSPKDWRKTASLRPHSPTAQALAESPLPLLTGWHRRSMHHGRIQLSVYHGDVESGLRDLVDFQQQPVDAWFLDGFTPAKNPLMWQPSVLRDVARLSRRGTTVATFTAAGQIRRDLAELGFAMTKVDQRPFKRTSLSGECVLEHNAALPPLRQINVLGAGIAGASVARQLAELGLNITVYDPSGIATGGSKMNVSALHARLLGDQSPAAEFRARAFHHAQSVHKHYTAFRRTGALQLALNDQELNKLKRIQAVYRPKDSHDDEND
;
A
#
# COMPACT_ATOMS: atom_id res chain seq x y z
N ILE A 1 3.12 -6.48 -2.39
CA ILE A 1 4.48 -5.96 -2.12
C ILE A 1 5.19 -5.87 -3.44
N GLU A 2 5.88 -4.77 -3.72
CA GLU A 2 6.53 -4.49 -5.00
C GLU A 2 7.85 -3.72 -4.77
N ALA A 3 8.97 -4.34 -5.16
CA ALA A 3 10.30 -3.73 -5.02
C ALA A 3 10.62 -2.69 -6.12
N HIS A 4 9.96 -2.81 -7.28
CA HIS A 4 10.18 -1.98 -8.46
C HIS A 4 8.84 -1.38 -8.95
N PRO A 5 8.24 -0.44 -8.19
CA PRO A 5 6.92 0.08 -8.51
C PRO A 5 6.88 0.74 -9.89
N LEU A 6 5.77 0.54 -10.59
CA LEU A 6 5.54 1.13 -11.91
C LEU A 6 5.52 2.65 -11.83
N SER A 7 6.21 3.30 -12.76
CA SER A 7 6.14 4.75 -12.93
C SER A 7 4.74 5.21 -13.36
N PRO A 8 4.38 6.48 -13.17
CA PRO A 8 3.12 7.03 -13.70
C PRO A 8 2.95 6.84 -15.20
N LYS A 9 4.05 6.81 -15.97
CA LYS A 9 4.06 6.53 -17.42
C LYS A 9 3.69 5.07 -17.68
N ASP A 10 4.23 4.13 -16.91
CA ASP A 10 3.94 2.70 -17.06
C ASP A 10 2.50 2.37 -16.65
N TRP A 11 1.98 3.02 -15.62
CA TRP A 11 0.56 2.89 -15.26
C TRP A 11 -0.36 3.31 -16.40
N ARG A 12 -0.08 4.45 -17.07
CA ARG A 12 -0.85 4.89 -18.25
C ARG A 12 -0.75 3.90 -19.39
N LYS A 13 0.46 3.37 -19.67
CA LYS A 13 0.64 2.32 -20.67
C LYS A 13 -0.14 1.05 -20.32
N THR A 14 -0.10 0.61 -19.07
CA THR A 14 -0.87 -0.56 -18.61
C THR A 14 -2.36 -0.35 -18.79
N ALA A 15 -2.88 0.82 -18.46
CA ALA A 15 -4.29 1.16 -18.62
C ALA A 15 -4.70 1.15 -20.12
N SER A 16 -3.85 1.67 -21.02
CA SER A 16 -4.14 1.64 -22.45
C SER A 16 -4.20 0.22 -23.03
N LEU A 17 -3.42 -0.71 -22.48
CA LEU A 17 -3.46 -2.13 -22.85
C LEU A 17 -4.67 -2.88 -22.24
N ARG A 18 -5.36 -2.27 -21.29
CA ARG A 18 -6.51 -2.84 -20.58
C ARG A 18 -7.66 -1.83 -20.48
N PRO A 19 -8.21 -1.38 -21.62
CA PRO A 19 -9.19 -0.29 -21.68
C PRO A 19 -10.50 -0.63 -20.93
N HIS A 20 -10.83 -1.90 -20.80
CA HIS A 20 -12.03 -2.38 -20.10
C HIS A 20 -11.80 -2.69 -18.61
N SER A 21 -10.64 -2.37 -18.05
CA SER A 21 -10.35 -2.55 -16.63
C SER A 21 -10.52 -1.25 -15.83
N PRO A 22 -11.64 -1.06 -15.11
CA PRO A 22 -11.85 0.14 -14.30
C PRO A 22 -10.75 0.35 -13.25
N THR A 23 -10.20 -0.74 -12.71
CA THR A 23 -9.11 -0.70 -11.73
C THR A 23 -7.82 -0.19 -12.36
N ALA A 24 -7.47 -0.63 -13.57
CA ALA A 24 -6.28 -0.15 -14.29
C ALA A 24 -6.42 1.34 -14.62
N GLN A 25 -7.60 1.81 -15.04
CA GLN A 25 -7.88 3.21 -15.29
C GLN A 25 -7.74 4.05 -14.02
N ALA A 26 -8.34 3.62 -12.91
CA ALA A 26 -8.27 4.33 -11.62
C ALA A 26 -6.82 4.47 -11.11
N LEU A 27 -5.98 3.44 -11.29
CA LEU A 27 -4.56 3.48 -10.92
C LEU A 27 -3.74 4.39 -11.84
N ALA A 28 -4.07 4.45 -13.14
CA ALA A 28 -3.42 5.35 -14.09
C ALA A 28 -3.78 6.83 -13.87
N GLU A 29 -5.03 7.11 -13.48
CA GLU A 29 -5.49 8.46 -13.13
C GLU A 29 -4.89 8.98 -11.83
N SER A 30 -4.61 8.08 -10.90
CA SER A 30 -4.04 8.43 -9.60
C SER A 30 -3.00 7.39 -9.19
N PRO A 31 -1.83 7.38 -9.84
CA PRO A 31 -0.77 6.43 -9.54
C PRO A 31 -0.29 6.57 -8.10
N LEU A 32 0.21 5.47 -7.56
CA LEU A 32 0.83 5.48 -6.23
C LEU A 32 2.16 6.25 -6.31
N PRO A 33 2.53 7.02 -5.27
CA PRO A 33 3.82 7.71 -5.26
C PRO A 33 4.96 6.70 -5.16
N LEU A 34 6.10 7.00 -5.80
CA LEU A 34 7.31 6.17 -5.79
C LEU A 34 8.10 6.36 -4.48
N LEU A 35 7.43 6.29 -3.36
CA LEU A 35 8.03 6.37 -2.02
C LEU A 35 8.03 4.99 -1.37
N THR A 36 9.09 4.66 -0.63
CA THR A 36 9.17 3.41 0.14
C THR A 36 8.09 3.34 1.22
N GLY A 37 7.59 2.14 1.49
CA GLY A 37 6.63 1.85 2.54
C GLY A 37 5.19 1.64 2.03
N TRP A 38 4.23 1.65 2.96
CA TRP A 38 2.83 1.33 2.68
C TRP A 38 2.08 2.48 2.03
N HIS A 39 1.36 2.17 0.95
CA HIS A 39 0.43 3.04 0.25
C HIS A 39 -0.95 2.40 0.21
N ARG A 40 -2.00 3.18 0.44
CA ARG A 40 -3.37 2.68 0.42
C ARG A 40 -4.24 3.45 -0.56
N ARG A 41 -5.12 2.72 -1.25
CA ARG A 41 -6.18 3.25 -2.10
C ARG A 41 -7.49 2.53 -1.82
N SER A 42 -8.53 3.30 -1.64
CA SER A 42 -9.90 2.81 -1.66
C SER A 42 -10.45 2.96 -3.09
N MET A 43 -11.00 1.91 -3.65
CA MET A 43 -11.52 1.88 -5.01
C MET A 43 -12.93 1.29 -5.03
N HIS A 44 -13.68 1.58 -6.09
CA HIS A 44 -15.03 1.08 -6.29
C HIS A 44 -15.96 1.33 -5.09
N HIS A 45 -15.97 2.59 -4.60
CA HIS A 45 -16.78 3.01 -3.45
C HIS A 45 -16.47 2.22 -2.15
N GLY A 46 -15.19 1.95 -1.88
CA GLY A 46 -14.78 1.25 -0.68
C GLY A 46 -14.78 -0.29 -0.77
N ARG A 47 -15.33 -0.86 -1.84
CA ARG A 47 -15.40 -2.32 -2.01
C ARG A 47 -14.03 -2.99 -2.17
N ILE A 48 -13.04 -2.24 -2.65
CA ILE A 48 -11.66 -2.71 -2.78
C ILE A 48 -10.75 -1.76 -1.99
N GLN A 49 -10.04 -2.33 -1.02
CA GLN A 49 -8.98 -1.65 -0.28
C GLN A 49 -7.64 -2.21 -0.75
N LEU A 50 -6.97 -1.46 -1.64
CA LEU A 50 -5.65 -1.83 -2.12
C LEU A 50 -4.60 -1.27 -1.15
N SER A 51 -3.77 -2.14 -0.58
CA SER A 51 -2.57 -1.76 0.16
C SER A 51 -1.34 -2.27 -0.58
N VAL A 52 -0.40 -1.39 -0.92
CA VAL A 52 0.84 -1.74 -1.62
C VAL A 52 2.01 -1.31 -0.77
N TYR A 53 2.92 -2.22 -0.52
CA TYR A 53 4.22 -1.92 0.07
C TYR A 53 5.24 -1.74 -1.06
N HIS A 54 5.81 -0.54 -1.16
CA HIS A 54 6.94 -0.29 -2.04
C HIS A 54 8.24 -0.57 -1.28
N GLY A 55 8.89 -1.66 -1.62
CA GLY A 55 10.09 -2.16 -0.98
C GLY A 55 10.23 -3.67 -1.14
N ASP A 56 11.25 -4.24 -0.49
CA ASP A 56 11.51 -5.68 -0.54
C ASP A 56 10.43 -6.50 0.19
N VAL A 57 10.31 -7.76 -0.21
CA VAL A 57 9.26 -8.65 0.28
C VAL A 57 9.42 -9.00 1.76
N GLU A 58 10.65 -9.13 2.23
CA GLU A 58 10.93 -9.50 3.62
C GLU A 58 10.52 -8.39 4.58
N SER A 59 10.88 -7.14 4.26
CA SER A 59 10.47 -5.97 5.06
C SER A 59 8.95 -5.81 5.09
N GLY A 60 8.29 -5.92 3.94
CA GLY A 60 6.84 -5.79 3.87
C GLY A 60 6.07 -6.90 4.58
N LEU A 61 6.56 -8.14 4.54
CA LEU A 61 5.95 -9.25 5.28
C LEU A 61 6.20 -9.13 6.78
N ARG A 62 7.39 -8.66 7.19
CA ARG A 62 7.70 -8.41 8.61
C ARG A 62 6.75 -7.37 9.20
N ASP A 63 6.51 -6.27 8.50
CA ASP A 63 5.52 -5.28 8.92
C ASP A 63 4.13 -5.92 9.09
N LEU A 64 3.71 -6.80 8.18
CA LEU A 64 2.43 -7.50 8.31
C LEU A 64 2.42 -8.45 9.51
N VAL A 65 3.48 -9.20 9.77
CA VAL A 65 3.59 -10.08 10.93
C VAL A 65 3.50 -9.29 12.24
N ASP A 66 4.12 -8.12 12.29
CA ASP A 66 4.18 -7.30 13.49
C ASP A 66 2.85 -6.56 13.76
N PHE A 67 2.11 -6.18 12.73
CA PHE A 67 0.94 -5.29 12.86
C PHE A 67 -0.39 -5.89 12.42
N GLN A 68 -0.38 -6.94 11.59
CA GLN A 68 -1.61 -7.56 11.11
C GLN A 68 -2.16 -8.56 12.14
N GLN A 69 -3.38 -8.35 12.57
CA GLN A 69 -4.06 -9.23 13.53
C GLN A 69 -5.00 -10.23 12.84
N GLN A 70 -5.30 -10.06 11.57
CA GLN A 70 -6.16 -10.96 10.81
C GLN A 70 -5.33 -11.77 9.82
N PRO A 71 -5.53 -13.07 9.72
CA PRO A 71 -4.82 -13.92 8.79
C PRO A 71 -5.20 -13.59 7.33
N VAL A 72 -4.31 -13.93 6.41
CA VAL A 72 -4.53 -13.81 4.97
C VAL A 72 -5.41 -14.97 4.50
N ASP A 73 -6.40 -14.68 3.65
CA ASP A 73 -7.28 -15.70 3.07
C ASP A 73 -6.69 -16.36 1.82
N ALA A 74 -5.95 -15.60 1.01
CA ALA A 74 -5.38 -16.12 -0.23
C ALA A 74 -4.03 -15.46 -0.56
N TRP A 75 -3.05 -16.27 -0.92
CA TRP A 75 -1.73 -15.85 -1.39
C TRP A 75 -1.61 -16.04 -2.90
N PHE A 76 -1.21 -14.99 -3.59
CA PHE A 76 -0.72 -15.04 -4.96
C PHE A 76 0.77 -14.72 -4.94
N LEU A 77 1.60 -15.76 -4.87
CA LEU A 77 3.05 -15.62 -4.84
C LEU A 77 3.55 -15.47 -6.28
N ASP A 78 3.33 -14.27 -6.82
CA ASP A 78 3.70 -13.89 -8.17
C ASP A 78 5.07 -13.22 -8.17
N GLY A 79 6.09 -13.99 -8.47
CA GLY A 79 7.46 -13.53 -8.54
C GLY A 79 8.23 -14.23 -9.63
N PHE A 80 9.41 -13.70 -9.94
CA PHE A 80 10.33 -14.38 -10.86
C PHE A 80 10.72 -15.77 -10.35
N THR A 81 11.19 -16.61 -11.26
CA THR A 81 11.67 -17.95 -10.88
C THR A 81 12.74 -17.86 -9.79
N PRO A 82 12.82 -18.83 -8.85
CA PRO A 82 13.81 -18.82 -7.76
C PRO A 82 15.25 -18.59 -8.21
N ALA A 83 15.61 -19.08 -9.41
CA ALA A 83 16.94 -18.85 -9.99
C ALA A 83 17.20 -17.40 -10.38
N LYS A 84 16.17 -16.62 -10.73
CA LYS A 84 16.28 -15.20 -11.12
C LYS A 84 16.09 -14.24 -9.96
N ASN A 85 15.33 -14.63 -8.95
CA ASN A 85 15.05 -13.82 -7.77
C ASN A 85 15.01 -14.71 -6.52
N PRO A 86 16.16 -15.17 -6.01
CA PRO A 86 16.21 -16.06 -4.85
C PRO A 86 15.70 -15.40 -3.57
N LEU A 87 15.79 -14.07 -3.45
CA LEU A 87 15.38 -13.34 -2.24
C LEU A 87 13.89 -13.47 -1.95
N MET A 88 13.03 -13.55 -2.97
CA MET A 88 11.61 -13.78 -2.79
C MET A 88 11.22 -15.16 -2.24
N TRP A 89 12.11 -16.12 -2.37
CA TRP A 89 11.86 -17.53 -2.06
C TRP A 89 12.68 -18.03 -0.87
N GLN A 90 13.24 -17.10 -0.10
CA GLN A 90 13.99 -17.44 1.11
C GLN A 90 13.09 -18.10 2.16
N PRO A 91 13.65 -18.99 2.99
CA PRO A 91 12.90 -19.63 4.07
C PRO A 91 12.26 -18.64 5.06
N SER A 92 12.87 -17.47 5.28
CA SER A 92 12.28 -16.39 6.10
C SER A 92 10.97 -15.88 5.50
N VAL A 93 10.93 -15.60 4.21
CA VAL A 93 9.74 -15.13 3.48
C VAL A 93 8.62 -16.15 3.54
N LEU A 94 8.92 -17.42 3.25
CA LEU A 94 7.93 -18.49 3.28
C LEU A 94 7.39 -18.78 4.69
N ARG A 95 8.23 -18.65 5.72
CA ARG A 95 7.78 -18.72 7.12
C ARG A 95 6.83 -17.58 7.48
N ASP A 96 7.08 -16.35 7.02
CA ASP A 96 6.19 -15.22 7.30
C ASP A 96 4.86 -15.37 6.55
N VAL A 97 4.86 -15.91 5.32
CA VAL A 97 3.65 -16.33 4.62
C VAL A 97 2.85 -17.35 5.46
N ALA A 98 3.51 -18.35 6.02
CA ALA A 98 2.86 -19.36 6.87
C ALA A 98 2.32 -18.73 8.17
N ARG A 99 3.09 -17.87 8.82
CA ARG A 99 2.69 -17.17 10.06
C ARG A 99 1.44 -16.30 9.87
N LEU A 100 1.31 -15.69 8.70
CA LEU A 100 0.15 -14.88 8.32
C LEU A 100 -1.03 -15.69 7.79
N SER A 101 -0.89 -17.02 7.71
CA SER A 101 -1.93 -17.93 7.22
C SER A 101 -2.71 -18.57 8.37
N ARG A 102 -3.89 -19.06 8.05
CA ARG A 102 -4.72 -19.92 8.90
C ARG A 102 -5.15 -21.15 8.12
N ARG A 103 -5.75 -22.12 8.76
CA ARG A 103 -6.40 -23.23 8.08
C ARG A 103 -7.41 -22.70 7.06
N GLY A 104 -7.34 -23.22 5.84
CA GLY A 104 -8.16 -22.79 4.71
C GLY A 104 -7.56 -21.63 3.89
N THR A 105 -6.43 -21.02 4.32
CA THR A 105 -5.71 -20.05 3.48
C THR A 105 -5.21 -20.72 2.21
N THR A 106 -5.61 -20.21 1.07
CA THR A 106 -5.17 -20.73 -0.23
C THR A 106 -3.86 -20.10 -0.68
N VAL A 107 -3.09 -20.81 -1.48
CA VAL A 107 -1.86 -20.30 -2.10
C VAL A 107 -1.78 -20.71 -3.56
N ALA A 108 -1.39 -19.77 -4.42
CA ALA A 108 -1.10 -20.04 -5.82
C ALA A 108 0.22 -19.37 -6.22
N THR A 109 1.00 -20.02 -7.08
CA THR A 109 2.24 -19.45 -7.62
C THR A 109 2.55 -19.96 -9.01
N PHE A 110 3.19 -19.13 -9.80
CA PHE A 110 3.67 -19.50 -11.14
C PHE A 110 4.78 -20.54 -11.14
N THR A 111 5.60 -20.60 -10.09
CA THR A 111 6.72 -21.55 -10.09
C THR A 111 6.21 -22.96 -9.89
N ALA A 112 6.80 -23.90 -10.63
CA ALA A 112 6.63 -25.33 -10.43
C ALA A 112 7.86 -25.97 -9.75
N ALA A 113 8.75 -25.15 -9.20
CA ALA A 113 10.00 -25.60 -8.57
C ALA A 113 9.71 -26.57 -7.42
N GLY A 114 10.33 -27.75 -7.49
CA GLY A 114 10.12 -28.80 -6.49
C GLY A 114 10.54 -28.40 -5.08
N GLN A 115 11.56 -27.52 -4.97
CA GLN A 115 12.00 -27.02 -3.67
C GLN A 115 10.91 -26.18 -3.01
N ILE A 116 10.35 -25.19 -3.71
CA ILE A 116 9.29 -24.32 -3.18
C ILE A 116 8.06 -25.13 -2.75
N ARG A 117 7.73 -26.18 -3.53
CA ARG A 117 6.64 -27.09 -3.15
C ARG A 117 6.92 -27.81 -1.84
N ARG A 118 8.18 -28.29 -1.63
CA ARG A 118 8.58 -28.96 -0.38
C ARG A 118 8.58 -27.98 0.79
N ASP A 119 9.19 -26.82 0.61
CA ASP A 119 9.28 -25.80 1.66
C ASP A 119 7.90 -25.34 2.15
N LEU A 120 6.95 -25.10 1.24
CA LEU A 120 5.57 -24.78 1.60
C LEU A 120 4.86 -25.98 2.25
N ALA A 121 5.14 -27.20 1.82
CA ALA A 121 4.55 -28.38 2.43
C ALA A 121 5.04 -28.59 3.88
N GLU A 122 6.33 -28.37 4.14
CA GLU A 122 6.92 -28.39 5.49
C GLU A 122 6.31 -27.31 6.41
N LEU A 123 5.89 -26.20 5.82
CA LEU A 123 5.22 -25.10 6.52
C LEU A 123 3.69 -25.29 6.64
N GLY A 124 3.17 -26.46 6.28
CA GLY A 124 1.79 -26.85 6.50
C GLY A 124 0.81 -26.50 5.37
N PHE A 125 1.31 -26.34 4.13
CA PHE A 125 0.45 -26.20 2.95
C PHE A 125 0.35 -27.53 2.18
N ALA A 126 -0.86 -28.00 1.94
CA ALA A 126 -1.13 -29.14 1.07
C ALA A 126 -0.97 -28.70 -0.40
N MET A 127 0.24 -28.83 -0.95
CA MET A 127 0.63 -28.33 -2.26
C MET A 127 0.42 -29.32 -3.39
N THR A 128 -0.24 -28.89 -4.47
CA THR A 128 -0.49 -29.67 -5.68
C THR A 128 0.08 -28.98 -6.93
N LYS A 129 0.40 -29.79 -7.95
CA LYS A 129 0.73 -29.29 -9.28
C LYS A 129 -0.55 -29.14 -10.10
N VAL A 130 -0.72 -27.99 -10.73
CA VAL A 130 -1.87 -27.68 -11.58
C VAL A 130 -1.40 -27.57 -13.02
N ASP A 131 -2.04 -28.33 -13.91
CA ASP A 131 -1.86 -28.21 -15.36
C ASP A 131 -2.62 -26.98 -15.85
N GLN A 132 -1.94 -26.06 -16.48
CA GLN A 132 -2.51 -24.81 -17.02
C GLN A 132 -2.37 -24.72 -18.55
N ARG A 133 -2.17 -25.83 -19.24
CA ARG A 133 -2.15 -25.81 -20.71
C ARG A 133 -3.46 -25.25 -21.28
N PRO A 134 -3.44 -24.46 -22.35
CA PRO A 134 -2.31 -24.16 -23.23
C PRO A 134 -1.42 -23.00 -22.76
N PHE A 135 -1.76 -22.26 -21.70
CA PHE A 135 -1.03 -21.05 -21.29
C PHE A 135 0.32 -21.36 -20.65
N LYS A 136 0.36 -22.40 -19.80
CA LYS A 136 1.57 -22.86 -19.12
C LYS A 136 1.48 -24.34 -18.81
N ARG A 137 2.63 -25.04 -18.82
CA ARG A 137 2.66 -26.47 -18.54
C ARG A 137 2.25 -26.83 -17.11
N THR A 138 2.77 -26.11 -16.13
CA THR A 138 2.55 -26.45 -14.71
C THR A 138 2.74 -25.23 -13.83
N SER A 139 1.86 -25.08 -12.83
CA SER A 139 1.97 -24.17 -11.70
C SER A 139 1.76 -24.93 -10.39
N LEU A 140 1.88 -24.25 -9.24
CA LEU A 140 1.53 -24.82 -7.94
C LEU A 140 0.34 -24.07 -7.34
N SER A 141 -0.54 -24.83 -6.71
CA SER A 141 -1.54 -24.30 -5.79
C SER A 141 -1.62 -25.18 -4.55
N GLY A 142 -2.22 -24.65 -3.50
CA GLY A 142 -2.37 -25.39 -2.25
C GLY A 142 -3.24 -24.67 -1.25
N GLU A 143 -3.41 -25.30 -0.11
CA GLU A 143 -4.19 -24.78 1.01
C GLU A 143 -3.45 -25.05 2.33
N CYS A 144 -3.47 -24.11 3.25
CA CYS A 144 -2.92 -24.30 4.58
C CYS A 144 -3.82 -25.23 5.39
N VAL A 145 -3.23 -26.31 5.91
CA VAL A 145 -3.94 -27.33 6.68
C VAL A 145 -3.67 -27.25 8.19
N LEU A 146 -2.74 -26.40 8.61
CA LEU A 146 -2.38 -26.22 10.02
C LEU A 146 -3.08 -24.99 10.62
N GLU A 147 -3.38 -25.08 11.89
CA GLU A 147 -3.88 -23.96 12.70
C GLU A 147 -2.69 -23.10 13.16
N HIS A 148 -2.29 -22.11 12.35
CA HIS A 148 -1.23 -21.16 12.73
C HIS A 148 -1.75 -19.99 13.53
N ASN A 149 -2.90 -19.44 13.15
CA ASN A 149 -3.53 -18.31 13.80
C ASN A 149 -5.04 -18.46 13.84
N ALA A 150 -5.62 -18.27 15.01
CA ALA A 150 -7.07 -18.08 15.13
C ALA A 150 -7.43 -16.68 14.62
N ALA A 151 -8.42 -16.57 13.77
CA ALA A 151 -8.96 -15.27 13.40
C ALA A 151 -9.55 -14.60 14.65
N LEU A 152 -9.18 -13.34 14.88
CA LEU A 152 -9.83 -12.54 15.92
C LEU A 152 -11.32 -12.34 15.56
N PRO A 153 -12.21 -12.27 16.55
CA PRO A 153 -13.59 -11.97 16.29
C PRO A 153 -13.71 -10.64 15.53
N PRO A 154 -14.59 -10.53 14.54
CA PRO A 154 -14.71 -9.30 13.77
C PRO A 154 -15.16 -8.15 14.67
N LEU A 155 -14.40 -7.05 14.62
CA LEU A 155 -14.83 -5.80 15.25
C LEU A 155 -16.08 -5.32 14.52
N ARG A 156 -17.18 -5.16 15.24
CA ARG A 156 -18.47 -4.74 14.65
C ARG A 156 -18.80 -3.29 14.95
N GLN A 157 -18.31 -2.75 16.06
CA GLN A 157 -18.59 -1.39 16.49
C GLN A 157 -17.34 -0.72 17.03
N ILE A 158 -17.11 0.51 16.61
CA ILE A 158 -15.97 1.34 17.02
C ILE A 158 -16.48 2.71 17.44
N ASN A 159 -15.97 3.19 18.56
CA ASN A 159 -16.22 4.53 19.06
C ASN A 159 -15.01 5.42 18.76
N VAL A 160 -15.26 6.57 18.16
CA VAL A 160 -14.27 7.60 17.84
C VAL A 160 -14.54 8.81 18.74
N LEU A 161 -13.55 9.23 19.51
CA LEU A 161 -13.65 10.42 20.36
C LEU A 161 -13.06 11.62 19.64
N GLY A 162 -13.88 12.65 19.43
CA GLY A 162 -13.57 13.87 18.71
C GLY A 162 -14.07 13.87 17.27
N ALA A 163 -14.86 14.89 16.91
CA ALA A 163 -15.43 15.13 15.58
C ALA A 163 -14.70 16.23 14.80
N GLY A 164 -13.42 16.46 15.09
CA GLY A 164 -12.52 17.27 14.27
C GLY A 164 -12.05 16.51 13.03
N ILE A 165 -11.19 17.14 12.22
CA ILE A 165 -10.69 16.55 10.96
C ILE A 165 -10.03 15.17 11.14
N ALA A 166 -9.32 14.93 12.24
CA ALA A 166 -8.68 13.67 12.52
C ALA A 166 -9.71 12.55 12.79
N GLY A 167 -10.66 12.80 13.73
CA GLY A 167 -11.70 11.82 14.04
C GLY A 167 -12.64 11.55 12.87
N ALA A 168 -13.02 12.58 12.14
CA ALA A 168 -13.83 12.43 10.91
C ALA A 168 -13.11 11.60 9.84
N SER A 169 -11.80 11.80 9.66
CA SER A 169 -10.99 11.02 8.70
C SER A 169 -10.90 9.55 9.10
N VAL A 170 -10.66 9.25 10.39
CA VAL A 170 -10.62 7.88 10.91
C VAL A 170 -11.99 7.23 10.79
N ALA A 171 -13.04 7.91 11.24
CA ALA A 171 -14.42 7.40 11.18
C ALA A 171 -14.82 7.04 9.75
N ARG A 172 -14.53 7.91 8.79
CA ARG A 172 -14.79 7.65 7.38
C ARG A 172 -14.06 6.42 6.87
N GLN A 173 -12.75 6.30 7.13
CA GLN A 173 -11.95 5.17 6.66
C GLN A 173 -12.45 3.84 7.24
N LEU A 174 -12.83 3.82 8.51
CA LEU A 174 -13.38 2.64 9.18
C LEU A 174 -14.79 2.29 8.65
N ALA A 175 -15.63 3.31 8.37
CA ALA A 175 -16.94 3.09 7.76
C ALA A 175 -16.83 2.52 6.34
N GLU A 176 -15.84 2.94 5.55
CA GLU A 176 -15.55 2.38 4.23
C GLU A 176 -15.13 0.89 4.30
N LEU A 177 -14.66 0.41 5.47
CA LEU A 177 -14.40 -1.01 5.74
C LEU A 177 -15.66 -1.78 6.18
N GLY A 178 -16.83 -1.13 6.21
CA GLY A 178 -18.10 -1.76 6.61
C GLY A 178 -18.28 -1.86 8.12
N LEU A 179 -17.51 -1.12 8.92
CA LEU A 179 -17.63 -1.11 10.37
C LEU A 179 -18.69 -0.10 10.83
N ASN A 180 -19.38 -0.41 11.92
CA ASN A 180 -20.31 0.51 12.56
C ASN A 180 -19.53 1.51 13.43
N ILE A 181 -19.61 2.79 13.10
CA ILE A 181 -18.85 3.84 13.77
C ILE A 181 -19.78 4.78 14.51
N THR A 182 -19.46 5.04 15.78
CA THR A 182 -20.08 6.12 16.55
C THR A 182 -19.02 7.16 16.88
N VAL A 183 -19.28 8.43 16.55
CA VAL A 183 -18.38 9.54 16.86
C VAL A 183 -18.98 10.34 18.00
N TYR A 184 -18.19 10.58 19.04
CA TYR A 184 -18.55 11.39 20.20
C TYR A 184 -17.73 12.68 20.21
N ASP A 185 -18.41 13.81 20.37
CA ASP A 185 -17.77 15.12 20.56
C ASP A 185 -18.64 15.99 21.46
N PRO A 186 -18.08 16.58 22.52
CA PRO A 186 -18.86 17.36 23.49
C PRO A 186 -19.41 18.66 22.90
N SER A 187 -18.77 19.18 21.85
CA SER A 187 -19.11 20.50 21.28
C SER A 187 -19.68 20.44 19.86
N GLY A 188 -19.75 19.24 19.28
CA GLY A 188 -20.25 19.03 17.92
C GLY A 188 -19.16 18.98 16.84
N ILE A 189 -19.58 18.83 15.59
CA ILE A 189 -18.69 18.57 14.45
C ILE A 189 -17.85 19.83 14.15
N ALA A 190 -16.53 19.68 14.09
CA ALA A 190 -15.54 20.70 13.70
C ALA A 190 -15.63 22.01 14.52
N THR A 191 -16.00 21.92 15.79
CA THR A 191 -16.17 23.10 16.67
C THR A 191 -14.88 23.56 17.34
N GLY A 192 -13.86 22.68 17.43
CA GLY A 192 -12.55 22.97 18.02
C GLY A 192 -11.53 23.49 17.01
N GLY A 193 -10.30 22.95 17.05
CA GLY A 193 -9.20 23.34 16.17
C GLY A 193 -9.46 23.16 14.67
N SER A 194 -10.51 22.43 14.30
CA SER A 194 -10.96 22.25 12.91
C SER A 194 -12.02 23.28 12.47
N LYS A 195 -12.38 24.23 13.33
CA LYS A 195 -13.31 25.33 13.03
C LYS A 195 -12.61 26.41 12.20
N MET A 196 -12.34 26.09 10.95
CA MET A 196 -11.68 27.03 10.02
C MET A 196 -12.45 27.08 8.71
N ASN A 197 -12.69 28.30 8.21
CA ASN A 197 -13.37 28.50 6.93
C ASN A 197 -12.52 28.03 5.74
N VAL A 198 -11.19 28.15 5.88
CA VAL A 198 -10.19 27.73 4.88
C VAL A 198 -9.01 27.13 5.60
N SER A 199 -8.52 26.01 5.10
CA SER A 199 -7.28 25.38 5.59
C SER A 199 -6.41 24.93 4.43
N ALA A 200 -5.09 24.89 4.64
CA ALA A 200 -4.15 24.38 3.65
C ALA A 200 -3.70 22.96 4.00
N LEU A 201 -3.86 22.04 3.06
CA LEU A 201 -3.16 20.76 3.12
C LEU A 201 -1.72 20.98 2.66
N HIS A 202 -0.80 21.03 3.60
CA HIS A 202 0.60 21.33 3.35
C HIS A 202 1.51 20.21 3.85
N ALA A 203 2.47 19.79 3.01
CA ALA A 203 3.52 18.86 3.42
C ALA A 203 4.70 19.62 3.99
N ARG A 204 5.02 19.40 5.27
CA ARG A 204 6.31 19.80 5.81
C ARG A 204 7.36 18.76 5.43
N LEU A 205 7.88 18.86 4.21
CA LEU A 205 8.93 17.97 3.71
C LEU A 205 10.24 18.17 4.49
N LEU A 206 10.96 17.09 4.73
CA LEU A 206 12.27 17.09 5.37
C LEU A 206 13.30 16.56 4.38
N GLY A 207 14.50 17.16 4.39
CA GLY A 207 15.60 16.75 3.50
C GLY A 207 16.49 15.64 4.09
N ASP A 208 16.01 14.97 5.13
CA ASP A 208 16.58 13.75 5.68
C ASP A 208 15.72 12.54 5.27
N GLN A 209 16.25 11.35 5.35
CA GLN A 209 15.55 10.10 5.07
C GLN A 209 15.05 9.45 6.37
N SER A 210 14.69 10.27 7.35
CA SER A 210 14.18 9.77 8.62
C SER A 210 12.78 9.12 8.47
N PRO A 211 12.40 8.19 9.35
CA PRO A 211 11.05 7.62 9.37
C PRO A 211 9.96 8.69 9.46
N ALA A 212 10.24 9.82 10.16
CA ALA A 212 9.32 10.94 10.24
C ALA A 212 9.16 11.68 8.91
N ALA A 213 10.25 11.83 8.13
CA ALA A 213 10.20 12.43 6.78
C ALA A 213 9.35 11.57 5.83
N GLU A 214 9.61 10.28 5.80
CA GLU A 214 8.87 9.32 4.98
C GLU A 214 7.38 9.27 5.36
N PHE A 215 7.07 9.20 6.66
CA PHE A 215 5.69 9.21 7.14
C PHE A 215 4.93 10.46 6.67
N ARG A 216 5.54 11.64 6.82
CA ARG A 216 4.91 12.92 6.41
C ARG A 216 4.65 12.98 4.91
N ALA A 217 5.62 12.55 4.10
CA ALA A 217 5.46 12.51 2.65
C ALA A 217 4.32 11.55 2.24
N ARG A 218 4.28 10.34 2.79
CA ARG A 218 3.22 9.36 2.52
C ARG A 218 1.85 9.85 2.99
N ALA A 219 1.78 10.41 4.20
CA ALA A 219 0.54 10.97 4.75
C ALA A 219 -0.03 12.10 3.88
N PHE A 220 0.84 12.98 3.37
CA PHE A 220 0.45 14.05 2.46
C PHE A 220 -0.13 13.51 1.14
N HIS A 221 0.55 12.56 0.51
CA HIS A 221 0.06 11.93 -0.72
C HIS A 221 -1.25 11.17 -0.49
N HIS A 222 -1.37 10.46 0.64
CA HIS A 222 -2.62 9.81 1.01
C HIS A 222 -3.76 10.82 1.17
N ALA A 223 -3.54 11.90 1.94
CA ALA A 223 -4.53 12.94 2.13
C ALA A 223 -4.96 13.59 0.80
N GLN A 224 -4.02 13.91 -0.09
CA GLN A 224 -4.36 14.41 -1.43
C GLN A 224 -5.25 13.42 -2.21
N SER A 225 -4.98 12.13 -2.13
CA SER A 225 -5.76 11.12 -2.83
C SER A 225 -7.19 10.97 -2.29
N VAL A 226 -7.38 11.21 -1.00
CA VAL A 226 -8.69 11.20 -0.34
C VAL A 226 -9.45 12.48 -0.67
N HIS A 227 -8.79 13.64 -0.57
CA HIS A 227 -9.46 14.94 -0.69
C HIS A 227 -9.77 15.34 -2.14
N LYS A 228 -9.07 14.80 -3.14
CA LYS A 228 -9.30 15.14 -4.57
C LYS A 228 -10.75 14.95 -5.04
N HIS A 229 -11.53 14.13 -4.34
CA HIS A 229 -12.93 13.87 -4.67
C HIS A 229 -13.92 14.89 -4.08
N TYR A 230 -13.44 15.80 -3.23
CA TYR A 230 -14.28 16.86 -2.67
C TYR A 230 -14.22 18.12 -3.53
N THR A 231 -15.35 18.67 -3.87
CA THR A 231 -15.46 19.91 -4.67
C THR A 231 -14.80 21.12 -4.00
N ALA A 232 -14.75 21.14 -2.67
CA ALA A 232 -14.08 22.18 -1.89
C ALA A 232 -12.54 22.08 -1.91
N PHE A 233 -11.96 20.94 -2.34
CA PHE A 233 -10.52 20.75 -2.40
C PHE A 233 -9.96 21.30 -3.72
N ARG A 234 -9.00 22.21 -3.61
CA ARG A 234 -8.31 22.80 -4.77
C ARG A 234 -6.82 22.53 -4.68
N ARG A 235 -6.23 21.97 -5.73
CA ARG A 235 -4.78 21.78 -5.86
C ARG A 235 -4.17 23.07 -6.39
N THR A 236 -3.66 23.89 -5.50
CA THR A 236 -3.06 25.19 -5.84
C THR A 236 -1.53 25.16 -5.91
N GLY A 237 -0.92 24.10 -5.38
CA GLY A 237 0.51 24.06 -5.12
C GLY A 237 0.88 24.94 -3.91
N ALA A 238 2.16 24.90 -3.54
CA ALA A 238 2.76 25.76 -2.52
C ALA A 238 4.13 26.20 -3.00
N LEU A 239 4.38 27.51 -3.04
CA LEU A 239 5.72 28.05 -3.31
C LEU A 239 6.43 28.32 -2.00
N GLN A 240 7.57 27.72 -1.82
CA GLN A 240 8.43 27.96 -0.67
C GLN A 240 9.66 28.77 -1.09
N LEU A 241 9.80 29.94 -0.51
CA LEU A 241 10.92 30.84 -0.77
C LEU A 241 12.06 30.57 0.22
N ALA A 242 13.30 30.66 -0.23
CA ALA A 242 14.49 30.71 0.61
C ALA A 242 14.86 32.18 0.85
N LEU A 243 14.91 32.61 2.10
CA LEU A 243 15.26 33.98 2.48
C LEU A 243 16.76 34.16 2.77
N ASN A 244 17.50 33.04 2.85
CA ASN A 244 18.96 33.03 3.10
C ASN A 244 19.56 31.71 2.57
N ASP A 245 20.91 31.65 2.55
CA ASP A 245 21.66 30.48 2.03
C ASP A 245 21.39 29.19 2.84
N GLN A 246 21.12 29.30 4.13
CA GLN A 246 20.80 28.14 4.96
C GLN A 246 19.47 27.50 4.52
N GLU A 247 18.47 28.32 4.28
CA GLU A 247 17.16 27.86 3.77
C GLU A 247 17.26 27.33 2.34
N LEU A 248 18.05 27.98 1.49
CA LEU A 248 18.30 27.51 0.12
C LEU A 248 18.97 26.11 0.14
N ASN A 249 19.98 25.91 0.97
CA ASN A 249 20.64 24.62 1.10
C ASN A 249 19.70 23.53 1.66
N LYS A 250 18.78 23.91 2.56
CA LYS A 250 17.72 23.00 3.03
C LYS A 250 16.78 22.62 1.90
N LEU A 251 16.31 23.58 1.09
CA LEU A 251 15.42 23.30 -0.03
C LEU A 251 16.09 22.44 -1.10
N LYS A 252 17.38 22.66 -1.41
CA LYS A 252 18.15 21.79 -2.30
C LYS A 252 18.19 20.34 -1.82
N ARG A 253 18.40 20.12 -0.51
CA ARG A 253 18.37 18.75 0.08
C ARG A 253 17.01 18.11 -0.04
N ILE A 254 15.93 18.85 0.23
CA ILE A 254 14.56 18.38 0.04
C ILE A 254 14.32 18.00 -1.42
N GLN A 255 14.70 18.84 -2.36
CA GLN A 255 14.57 18.58 -3.79
C GLN A 255 15.31 17.31 -4.21
N ALA A 256 16.52 17.09 -3.73
CA ALA A 256 17.31 15.89 -4.04
C ALA A 256 16.64 14.59 -3.56
N VAL A 257 15.95 14.64 -2.41
CA VAL A 257 15.22 13.47 -1.86
C VAL A 257 13.93 13.15 -2.64
N TYR A 258 13.21 14.18 -3.07
CA TYR A 258 11.87 14.02 -3.64
C TYR A 258 11.81 14.23 -5.16
N ARG A 259 12.93 14.50 -5.82
CA ARG A 259 12.99 14.58 -7.28
C ARG A 259 12.72 13.19 -7.88
N PRO A 260 11.83 13.07 -8.89
CA PRO A 260 11.64 11.80 -9.58
C PRO A 260 12.94 11.29 -10.17
N LYS A 261 13.26 10.02 -10.01
CA LYS A 261 14.48 9.40 -10.55
C LYS A 261 14.50 9.31 -12.08
N ASP A 262 13.38 9.55 -12.75
CA ASP A 262 13.19 9.41 -14.20
C ASP A 262 13.28 10.72 -14.99
N SER A 263 13.73 11.81 -14.39
CA SER A 263 14.13 12.96 -15.18
C SER A 263 15.55 12.71 -15.72
N HIS A 264 15.68 11.87 -16.75
CA HIS A 264 16.75 12.06 -17.70
C HIS A 264 16.55 13.46 -18.26
N ASP A 265 17.49 14.31 -17.95
CA ASP A 265 17.63 15.62 -18.55
C ASP A 265 17.73 15.39 -20.05
N ASP A 266 16.63 15.59 -20.78
CA ASP A 266 16.70 15.99 -22.18
C ASP A 266 17.22 17.45 -22.21
N GLU A 267 18.45 17.63 -21.77
CA GLU A 267 19.26 18.75 -22.18
C GLU A 267 19.87 18.39 -23.52
N ASN A 268 19.10 18.63 -24.58
CA ASN A 268 19.56 18.97 -25.93
C ASN A 268 18.32 19.26 -26.78
N ASP A 269 17.90 20.51 -26.79
CA ASP A 269 17.65 21.34 -27.99
C ASP A 269 17.32 22.77 -27.53
#